data_2e27c9d8693587042954ce575f906e1d
#
_entry.id   2e27c9d8693587042954ce575f906e1d
#
_cell.length_a   1.000
_cell.length_b   1.000
_cell.length_c   1.000
_cell.angle_alpha   90.00
_cell.angle_beta   90.00
_cell.angle_gamma   90.00
#
_symmetry.space_group_name_H-M   'P 1'
#
loop_
_entity.id
_entity.type
_entity.pdbx_description
1 polymer ?
#
loop_
_entity_poly.entity_id
_entity_poly.type
_entity_poly.pdbx_seq_one_letter_code
_entity_poly.pdbx_strand_id
1 'polypeptide(L)'
;KRQSRLDKLQNEVEEMAGCQLSEIQALYGLNAYRRYEQRALAQTIERHTAVVIATPGGLVSDPTAFNQLLSHCTTVWLQAKPEDHMSRVMAQGDTRPMQASPEAMEDLKSILAGRAAFYSKAQFTLDTSKQPLEETFQKLLSIVQQHVST
;
A
#
# COMPACT_ATOMS: atom_id res chain seq x y z
N LYS A 1 -14.36 -22.19 6.97
CA LYS A 1 -13.33 -21.11 6.98
C LYS A 1 -13.48 -20.29 5.70
N ARG A 2 -13.94 -19.05 5.84
CA ARG A 2 -13.92 -18.11 4.72
C ARG A 2 -12.47 -17.72 4.46
N GLN A 3 -11.97 -18.10 3.30
CA GLN A 3 -10.66 -17.67 2.86
C GLN A 3 -10.78 -16.24 2.34
N SER A 4 -10.18 -15.28 3.03
CA SER A 4 -10.14 -13.90 2.57
C SER A 4 -9.23 -13.80 1.35
N ARG A 5 -9.69 -13.14 0.32
CA ARG A 5 -8.90 -12.88 -0.88
C ARG A 5 -7.92 -11.75 -0.60
N LEU A 6 -6.68 -11.92 -1.03
CA LEU A 6 -5.69 -10.84 -1.03
C LEU A 6 -5.60 -10.25 -2.43
N ASP A 7 -5.95 -8.97 -2.56
CA ASP A 7 -5.83 -8.24 -3.81
C ASP A 7 -4.78 -7.14 -3.68
N LYS A 8 -3.81 -7.16 -4.58
CA LYS A 8 -2.88 -6.05 -4.74
C LYS A 8 -3.55 -5.02 -5.65
N LEU A 9 -3.78 -3.84 -5.12
CA LEU A 9 -4.45 -2.77 -5.87
C LEU A 9 -3.69 -2.44 -7.16
N GLN A 10 -2.38 -2.49 -7.13
CA GLN A 10 -1.55 -2.30 -8.32
C GLN A 10 -1.95 -3.22 -9.46
N ASN A 11 -2.18 -4.50 -9.17
CA ASN A 11 -2.57 -5.49 -10.18
C ASN A 11 -3.95 -5.18 -10.75
N GLU A 12 -4.87 -4.73 -9.92
CA GLU A 12 -6.22 -4.33 -10.37
C GLU A 12 -6.15 -3.11 -11.30
N VAL A 13 -5.29 -2.15 -11.00
CA VAL A 13 -5.07 -0.98 -11.85
C VAL A 13 -4.52 -1.42 -13.22
N GLU A 14 -3.50 -2.27 -13.23
CA GLU A 14 -2.89 -2.77 -14.47
C GLU A 14 -3.88 -3.56 -15.32
N GLU A 15 -4.69 -4.40 -14.70
CA GLU A 15 -5.73 -5.16 -15.40
C GLU A 15 -6.77 -4.23 -16.02
N MET A 16 -7.23 -3.24 -15.29
CA MET A 16 -8.22 -2.27 -15.75
C MET A 16 -7.70 -1.42 -16.91
N ALA A 17 -6.45 -0.99 -16.83
CA ALA A 17 -5.82 -0.14 -17.86
C ALA A 17 -5.33 -0.94 -19.06
N GLY A 18 -5.10 -2.24 -18.92
CA GLY A 18 -4.56 -3.09 -19.97
C GLY A 18 -3.07 -2.92 -20.21
N CYS A 19 -2.34 -2.30 -19.29
CA CYS A 19 -0.90 -2.08 -19.39
C CYS A 19 -0.27 -1.94 -18.00
N GLN A 20 1.07 -1.92 -17.97
CA GLN A 20 1.80 -1.82 -16.71
C GLN A 20 1.75 -0.40 -16.13
N LEU A 21 1.92 -0.27 -14.80
CA LEU A 21 1.91 1.03 -14.12
C LEU A 21 2.87 2.03 -14.73
N SER A 22 4.09 1.59 -15.03
CA SER A 22 5.10 2.46 -15.66
C SER A 22 4.62 3.02 -16.99
N GLU A 23 3.91 2.22 -17.78
CA GLU A 23 3.33 2.64 -19.05
C GLU A 23 2.19 3.63 -18.86
N ILE A 24 1.33 3.40 -17.87
CA ILE A 24 0.23 4.32 -17.54
C ILE A 24 0.79 5.69 -17.21
N GLN A 25 1.78 5.74 -16.32
CA GLN A 25 2.39 6.99 -15.89
C GLN A 25 3.15 7.69 -17.01
N ALA A 26 3.89 6.93 -17.83
CA ALA A 26 4.68 7.48 -18.93
C ALA A 26 3.81 8.00 -20.07
N LEU A 27 2.74 7.27 -20.43
CA LEU A 27 1.89 7.59 -21.57
C LEU A 27 0.76 8.55 -21.25
N TYR A 28 0.16 8.42 -20.07
CA TYR A 28 -1.07 9.13 -19.71
C TYR A 28 -0.92 10.09 -18.53
N GLY A 29 0.20 10.02 -17.79
CA GLY A 29 0.50 10.91 -16.67
C GLY A 29 -0.11 10.48 -15.35
N LEU A 30 0.25 11.22 -14.30
CA LEU A 30 -0.13 10.91 -12.93
C LEU A 30 -1.64 11.02 -12.70
N ASN A 31 -2.29 12.02 -13.30
CA ASN A 31 -3.73 12.22 -13.11
C ASN A 31 -4.54 11.06 -13.66
N ALA A 32 -4.15 10.50 -14.81
CA ALA A 32 -4.79 9.31 -15.37
C ALA A 32 -4.56 8.10 -14.47
N TYR A 33 -3.33 7.92 -13.97
CA TYR A 33 -3.03 6.86 -13.03
C TYR A 33 -3.92 6.94 -11.78
N ARG A 34 -4.09 8.14 -11.21
CA ARG A 34 -4.94 8.36 -10.04
C ARG A 34 -6.41 8.00 -10.31
N ARG A 35 -6.91 8.29 -11.51
CA ARG A 35 -8.27 7.91 -11.89
C ARG A 35 -8.44 6.39 -11.95
N TYR A 36 -7.48 5.68 -12.53
CA TYR A 36 -7.49 4.22 -12.55
C TYR A 36 -7.42 3.64 -11.14
N GLU A 37 -6.57 4.19 -10.30
CA GLU A 37 -6.42 3.75 -8.90
C GLU A 37 -7.74 3.90 -8.14
N GLN A 38 -8.40 5.04 -8.27
CA GLN A 38 -9.68 5.30 -7.64
C GLN A 38 -10.76 4.31 -8.10
N ARG A 39 -10.83 4.05 -9.40
CA ARG A 39 -11.79 3.09 -9.96
C ARG A 39 -11.50 1.66 -9.50
N ALA A 40 -10.24 1.27 -9.52
CA ALA A 40 -9.84 -0.07 -9.10
C ALA A 40 -10.17 -0.30 -7.63
N LEU A 41 -9.91 0.69 -6.79
CA LEU A 41 -10.25 0.61 -5.37
C LEU A 41 -11.76 0.47 -5.16
N ALA A 42 -12.56 1.30 -5.83
CA ALA A 42 -14.01 1.24 -5.75
C ALA A 42 -14.56 -0.11 -6.19
N GLN A 43 -14.06 -0.65 -7.29
CA GLN A 43 -14.47 -1.96 -7.78
C GLN A 43 -14.10 -3.09 -6.81
N THR A 44 -12.91 -3.04 -6.25
CA THR A 44 -12.43 -4.07 -5.32
C THR A 44 -13.31 -4.10 -4.07
N ILE A 45 -13.62 -2.94 -3.51
CA ILE A 45 -14.49 -2.81 -2.35
C ILE A 45 -15.89 -3.33 -2.67
N GLU A 46 -16.43 -2.99 -3.83
CA GLU A 46 -17.79 -3.36 -4.23
C GLU A 46 -17.95 -4.85 -4.52
N ARG A 47 -16.94 -5.44 -5.19
CA ARG A 47 -17.01 -6.84 -5.65
C ARG A 47 -16.85 -7.87 -4.55
N HIS A 48 -16.20 -7.52 -3.47
CA HIS A 48 -15.80 -8.48 -2.44
C HIS A 48 -16.44 -8.15 -1.10
N THR A 49 -17.10 -9.13 -0.49
CA THR A 49 -17.61 -9.00 0.88
C THR A 49 -16.50 -9.13 1.92
N ALA A 50 -15.43 -9.86 1.57
CA ALA A 50 -14.28 -10.04 2.45
C ALA A 50 -13.02 -10.05 1.58
N VAL A 51 -12.19 -9.03 1.72
CA VAL A 51 -10.96 -8.88 0.94
C VAL A 51 -9.91 -8.15 1.77
N VAL A 52 -8.65 -8.57 1.62
CA VAL A 52 -7.50 -7.83 2.13
C VAL A 52 -6.86 -7.13 0.94
N ILE A 53 -6.76 -5.81 1.02
CA ILE A 53 -6.25 -4.99 -0.09
C ILE A 53 -4.87 -4.47 0.29
N ALA A 54 -3.85 -4.82 -0.50
CA ALA A 54 -2.52 -4.24 -0.38
C ALA A 54 -2.46 -3.03 -1.32
N THR A 55 -2.22 -1.85 -0.74
CA THR A 55 -2.20 -0.58 -1.50
C THR A 55 -0.79 -0.07 -1.70
N PRO A 56 -0.53 0.62 -2.83
CA PRO A 56 0.73 1.35 -2.99
C PRO A 56 0.86 2.43 -1.92
N GLY A 57 2.10 2.67 -1.47
CA GLY A 57 2.36 3.69 -0.44
C GLY A 57 1.96 5.10 -0.83
N GLY A 58 1.96 5.42 -2.12
CA GLY A 58 1.58 6.73 -2.64
C GLY A 58 0.09 7.01 -2.69
N LEU A 59 -0.77 6.01 -2.43
CA LEU A 59 -2.22 6.21 -2.46
C LEU A 59 -2.66 7.31 -1.51
N VAL A 60 -2.01 7.46 -0.36
CA VAL A 60 -2.36 8.50 0.63
C VAL A 60 -2.20 9.92 0.11
N SER A 61 -1.44 10.10 -0.98
CA SER A 61 -1.27 11.41 -1.62
C SER A 61 -2.47 11.81 -2.48
N ASP A 62 -3.39 10.88 -2.74
CA ASP A 62 -4.64 11.16 -3.44
C ASP A 62 -5.77 11.23 -2.42
N PRO A 63 -6.28 12.44 -2.11
CA PRO A 63 -7.32 12.58 -1.08
C PRO A 63 -8.59 11.79 -1.39
N THR A 64 -8.97 11.69 -2.65
CA THR A 64 -10.19 10.97 -3.05
C THR A 64 -10.06 9.47 -2.75
N ALA A 65 -8.97 8.84 -3.18
CA ALA A 65 -8.73 7.42 -2.93
C ALA A 65 -8.55 7.15 -1.44
N PHE A 66 -7.79 7.99 -0.75
CA PHE A 66 -7.53 7.80 0.68
C PHE A 66 -8.79 7.95 1.53
N ASN A 67 -9.61 8.93 1.25
CA ASN A 67 -10.89 9.11 1.96
C ASN A 67 -11.82 7.93 1.72
N GLN A 68 -11.86 7.39 0.51
CA GLN A 68 -12.63 6.20 0.18
C GLN A 68 -12.16 5.00 1.00
N LEU A 69 -10.85 4.81 1.09
CA LEU A 69 -10.25 3.74 1.88
C LEU A 69 -10.62 3.88 3.37
N LEU A 70 -10.46 5.07 3.94
CA LEU A 70 -10.78 5.32 5.34
C LEU A 70 -12.27 5.14 5.65
N SER A 71 -13.14 5.47 4.70
CA SER A 71 -14.59 5.40 4.89
C SER A 71 -15.14 3.99 4.81
N HIS A 72 -14.53 3.12 4.02
CA HIS A 72 -15.10 1.80 3.68
C HIS A 72 -14.29 0.62 4.19
N CYS A 73 -13.08 0.83 4.65
CA CYS A 73 -12.17 -0.26 5.02
C CYS A 73 -11.61 -0.08 6.42
N THR A 74 -11.27 -1.21 7.05
CA THR A 74 -10.39 -1.22 8.22
C THR A 74 -8.97 -1.04 7.70
N THR A 75 -8.28 -0.03 8.18
CA THR A 75 -6.97 0.37 7.65
C THR A 75 -5.85 0.07 8.62
N VAL A 76 -4.75 -0.46 8.10
CA VAL A 76 -3.55 -0.80 8.86
C VAL A 76 -2.35 -0.16 8.19
N TRP A 77 -1.59 0.60 8.96
CA TRP A 77 -0.31 1.14 8.52
C TRP A 77 0.81 0.18 8.93
N LEU A 78 1.47 -0.39 7.93
CA LEU A 78 2.65 -1.22 8.16
C LEU A 78 3.88 -0.31 8.17
N GLN A 79 4.32 0.07 9.36
CA GLN A 79 5.42 1.00 9.57
C GLN A 79 6.77 0.28 9.55
N ALA A 80 7.75 0.85 8.90
CA ALA A 80 9.12 0.33 8.88
C ALA A 80 10.11 1.48 8.96
N LYS A 81 11.30 1.21 9.52
CA LYS A 81 12.40 2.16 9.43
C LYS A 81 12.81 2.34 7.96
N PRO A 82 13.23 3.53 7.56
CA PRO A 82 13.68 3.76 6.17
C PRO A 82 14.71 2.76 5.69
N GLU A 83 15.66 2.38 6.54
CA GLU A 83 16.71 1.42 6.20
C GLU A 83 16.13 0.03 5.88
N ASP A 84 15.19 -0.42 6.67
CA ASP A 84 14.50 -1.71 6.46
C ASP A 84 13.63 -1.66 5.21
N HIS A 85 12.94 -0.55 4.99
CA HIS A 85 12.15 -0.34 3.78
C HIS A 85 13.02 -0.45 2.53
N MET A 86 14.15 0.24 2.51
CA MET A 86 15.10 0.21 1.39
C MET A 86 15.61 -1.21 1.15
N SER A 87 16.02 -1.91 2.23
CA SER A 87 16.49 -3.30 2.13
C SER A 87 15.46 -4.24 1.51
N ARG A 88 14.21 -4.10 1.92
CA ARG A 88 13.12 -4.96 1.42
C ARG A 88 12.81 -4.70 -0.05
N VAL A 89 12.81 -3.44 -0.47
CA VAL A 89 12.60 -3.07 -1.87
C VAL A 89 13.72 -3.64 -2.73
N MET A 90 14.97 -3.52 -2.29
CA MET A 90 16.12 -4.08 -2.99
C MET A 90 16.05 -5.61 -3.07
N ALA A 91 15.65 -6.26 -1.97
CA ALA A 91 15.50 -7.73 -1.92
C ALA A 91 14.40 -8.24 -2.85
N GLN A 92 13.41 -7.40 -3.17
CA GLN A 92 12.35 -7.74 -4.12
C GLN A 92 12.76 -7.53 -5.58
N GLY A 93 14.00 -7.16 -5.84
CA GLY A 93 14.52 -6.98 -7.19
C GLY A 93 14.31 -5.61 -7.80
N ASP A 94 13.83 -4.64 -7.02
CA ASP A 94 13.75 -3.26 -7.48
C ASP A 94 15.14 -2.64 -7.43
N THR A 95 15.72 -2.42 -8.61
CA THR A 95 17.08 -1.90 -8.72
C THR A 95 17.18 -0.38 -8.68
N ARG A 96 16.07 0.33 -8.70
CA ARG A 96 16.08 1.80 -8.65
C ARG A 96 16.76 2.33 -7.39
N PRO A 97 16.49 1.78 -6.18
CA PRO A 97 17.20 2.20 -4.98
C PRO A 97 18.64 1.73 -4.91
N MET A 98 19.05 0.76 -5.74
CA MET A 98 20.43 0.25 -5.75
C MET A 98 21.39 1.20 -6.43
N GLN A 99 20.89 2.11 -7.21
CA GLN A 99 21.67 3.26 -7.66
C GLN A 99 21.76 4.28 -6.53
N ALA A 100 21.44 3.82 -5.34
CA ALA A 100 21.22 4.61 -4.17
C ALA A 100 22.55 5.09 -3.61
N SER A 101 22.72 6.28 -3.81
CA SER A 101 23.55 7.22 -3.14
C SER A 101 22.95 7.55 -1.77
N PRO A 102 23.67 8.20 -0.89
CA PRO A 102 23.09 8.79 0.32
C PRO A 102 21.88 9.69 0.02
N GLU A 103 21.83 10.31 -1.16
CA GLU A 103 20.68 11.14 -1.58
C GLU A 103 19.40 10.33 -1.72
N ALA A 104 19.46 9.11 -2.22
CA ALA A 104 18.27 8.26 -2.36
C ALA A 104 17.68 7.90 -1.00
N MET A 105 18.53 7.65 0.01
CA MET A 105 18.06 7.40 1.37
C MET A 105 17.42 8.66 1.96
N GLU A 106 18.01 9.82 1.77
CA GLU A 106 17.44 11.08 2.23
C GLU A 106 16.11 11.40 1.54
N ASP A 107 16.00 11.12 0.24
CA ASP A 107 14.75 11.27 -0.50
C ASP A 107 13.67 10.35 0.07
N LEU A 108 14.01 9.09 0.35
CA LEU A 108 13.09 8.15 0.96
C LEU A 108 12.61 8.64 2.32
N LYS A 109 13.51 9.12 3.17
CA LYS A 109 13.18 9.67 4.49
C LYS A 109 12.21 10.86 4.36
N SER A 110 12.48 11.75 3.40
CA SER A 110 11.61 12.92 3.14
C SER A 110 10.22 12.49 2.68
N ILE A 111 10.13 11.52 1.77
CA ILE A 111 8.85 10.99 1.29
C ILE A 111 8.07 10.36 2.44
N LEU A 112 8.70 9.53 3.24
CA LEU A 112 8.05 8.87 4.38
C LEU A 112 7.61 9.88 5.43
N ALA A 113 8.44 10.88 5.72
CA ALA A 113 8.09 11.93 6.67
C ALA A 113 6.88 12.75 6.17
N GLY A 114 6.84 13.07 4.89
CA GLY A 114 5.72 13.80 4.29
C GLY A 114 4.41 13.01 4.28
N ARG A 115 4.49 11.69 4.25
CA ARG A 115 3.32 10.80 4.26
C ARG A 115 2.87 10.40 5.66
N ALA A 116 3.73 10.54 6.67
CA ALA A 116 3.47 10.04 8.01
C ALA A 116 2.18 10.60 8.62
N ALA A 117 1.89 11.88 8.38
CA ALA A 117 0.67 12.51 8.87
C ALA A 117 -0.60 11.85 8.28
N PHE A 118 -0.53 11.40 7.04
CA PHE A 118 -1.63 10.68 6.39
C PHE A 118 -1.71 9.24 6.88
N TYR A 119 -0.58 8.53 6.92
CA TYR A 119 -0.54 7.14 7.41
C TYR A 119 -1.06 7.02 8.84
N SER A 120 -0.82 8.04 9.67
CA SER A 120 -1.27 8.02 11.07
C SER A 120 -2.80 8.04 11.23
N LYS A 121 -3.54 8.33 10.15
CA LYS A 121 -5.01 8.25 10.16
C LYS A 121 -5.53 6.82 10.08
N ALA A 122 -4.67 5.84 9.81
CA ALA A 122 -5.06 4.43 9.80
C ALA A 122 -5.56 4.02 11.19
N GLN A 123 -6.51 3.09 11.21
CA GLN A 123 -7.09 2.62 12.47
C GLN A 123 -6.07 1.87 13.33
N PHE A 124 -5.13 1.17 12.69
CA PHE A 124 -4.09 0.40 13.36
C PHE A 124 -2.73 0.72 12.77
N THR A 125 -1.71 0.66 13.62
CA THR A 125 -0.31 0.80 13.19
C THR A 125 0.48 -0.40 13.70
N LEU A 126 1.21 -1.07 12.81
CA LEU A 126 2.11 -2.16 13.15
C LEU A 126 3.54 -1.77 12.78
N ASP A 127 4.41 -1.78 13.78
CA ASP A 127 5.83 -1.54 13.54
C ASP A 127 6.48 -2.86 13.11
N THR A 128 6.91 -2.91 11.86
CA THR A 128 7.50 -4.12 11.26
C THR A 128 9.00 -4.19 11.45
N SER A 129 9.64 -3.17 12.02
CA SER A 129 11.09 -3.12 12.22
C SER A 129 11.54 -3.56 13.60
N LYS A 130 10.65 -3.54 14.60
CA LYS A 130 11.00 -3.83 15.99
C LYS A 130 10.87 -5.31 16.36
N GLN A 131 10.30 -6.12 15.49
CA GLN A 131 9.97 -7.50 15.80
C GLN A 131 10.12 -8.39 14.58
N PRO A 132 10.30 -9.71 14.76
CA PRO A 132 10.38 -10.64 13.64
C PRO A 132 9.12 -10.63 12.79
N LEU A 133 9.27 -10.99 11.52
CA LEU A 133 8.18 -11.04 10.55
C LEU A 133 7.01 -11.90 11.05
N GLU A 134 7.30 -13.04 11.64
CA GLU A 134 6.28 -13.97 12.14
C GLU A 134 5.41 -13.31 13.22
N GLU A 135 6.03 -12.57 14.14
CA GLU A 135 5.29 -11.87 15.19
C GLU A 135 4.43 -10.75 14.62
N THR A 136 4.94 -9.98 13.67
CA THR A 136 4.18 -8.95 12.94
C THR A 136 2.99 -9.59 12.22
N PHE A 137 3.23 -10.72 11.55
CA PHE A 137 2.19 -11.45 10.82
C PHE A 137 1.07 -11.90 11.77
N GLN A 138 1.42 -12.44 12.94
CA GLN A 138 0.41 -12.87 13.91
C GLN A 138 -0.45 -11.71 14.41
N LYS A 139 0.15 -10.56 14.64
CA LYS A 139 -0.57 -9.35 15.04
C LYS A 139 -1.51 -8.88 13.93
N LEU A 140 -1.04 -8.86 12.68
CA LEU A 140 -1.86 -8.48 11.54
C LEU A 140 -3.02 -9.46 11.36
N LEU A 141 -2.75 -10.75 11.45
CA LEU A 141 -3.77 -11.79 11.34
C LEU A 141 -4.86 -11.62 12.39
N SER A 142 -4.48 -11.30 13.61
CA SER A 142 -5.43 -11.05 14.71
C SER A 142 -6.36 -9.87 14.39
N ILE A 143 -5.81 -8.77 13.85
CA ILE A 143 -6.59 -7.60 13.43
C ILE A 143 -7.58 -8.01 12.33
N VAL A 144 -7.11 -8.73 11.32
CA VAL A 144 -7.94 -9.16 10.20
C VAL A 144 -9.09 -10.05 10.67
N GLN A 145 -8.78 -11.02 11.52
CA GLN A 145 -9.80 -11.95 12.05
C GLN A 145 -10.89 -11.23 12.84
N GLN A 146 -10.52 -10.22 13.62
CA GLN A 146 -11.49 -9.45 14.42
C GLN A 146 -12.42 -8.61 13.54
N HIS A 147 -11.99 -8.19 12.35
CA HIS A 147 -12.74 -7.25 11.52
C HIS A 147 -13.35 -7.87 10.27
N VAL A 148 -12.99 -9.09 9.92
CA VAL A 148 -13.52 -9.78 8.73
C VAL A 148 -14.50 -10.88 9.10
N SER A 149 -14.55 -11.31 10.34
CA SER A 149 -15.37 -12.43 10.80
C SER A 149 -16.79 -12.03 11.21
N THR A 150 -17.18 -10.80 10.98
CA THR A 150 -18.57 -10.36 11.18
C THR A 150 -19.36 -10.40 9.84
#